data_1e78fef78fff395ed5ede3a2e544bd14
#
_entry.id   1e78fef78fff395ed5ede3a2e544bd14
#
_cell.length_a   1.000
_cell.length_b   1.000
_cell.length_c   1.000
_cell.angle_alpha   90.00
_cell.angle_beta   90.00
_cell.angle_gamma   90.00
#
_symmetry.space_group_name_H-M   'P 1'
#
loop_
_entity.id
_entity.type
_entity.pdbx_description
1 polymer ?
#
loop_
_entity_poly.entity_id
_entity_poly.type
_entity_poly.pdbx_seq_one_letter_code
_entity_poly.pdbx_strand_id
1 'polypeptide(L)'
;PEPGSAVRGRKPATEADEQALYDVAPSFVELLPWVEFLPESKSMLLEDGQSVAAFFELVPLGTEGREPGWLAHARDALENALQDSFDELDENPWVLQLYAQDEPSFDQYMQTLRDYVQPRARGTVFTEFYLRFFAHHLRAVAKPGGLFQDTVVTRLRWRGQTRRVRMVVYRRVTGQGQGQANRRGQTPEQMLNIVCDRLCGGLANAGIQARRLGAADVHDWLLRWFNPRPTLLG
;
A
#
# COMPACT_ATOMS: atom_id res chain seq x y z
N PRO A 1 -29.81 -11.83 8.43
CA PRO A 1 -28.86 -10.74 8.62
C PRO A 1 -27.48 -11.23 8.15
N GLU A 2 -26.92 -10.48 7.22
CA GLU A 2 -25.60 -10.83 6.67
C GLU A 2 -24.54 -10.72 7.76
N PRO A 3 -23.63 -11.71 7.92
CA PRO A 3 -22.60 -11.70 8.96
C PRO A 3 -21.73 -10.43 8.90
N GLY A 4 -21.47 -9.91 7.71
CA GLY A 4 -20.68 -8.70 7.50
C GLY A 4 -21.29 -7.41 8.04
N SER A 5 -22.60 -7.30 8.16
CA SER A 5 -23.26 -6.09 8.69
C SER A 5 -23.19 -5.98 10.21
N ALA A 6 -23.10 -7.11 10.91
CA ALA A 6 -22.97 -7.14 12.37
C ALA A 6 -21.56 -6.72 12.83
N VAL A 7 -20.50 -7.05 12.05
CA VAL A 7 -19.11 -6.70 12.36
C VAL A 7 -18.83 -5.21 12.20
N ARG A 8 -19.67 -4.49 11.44
CA ARG A 8 -19.50 -3.04 11.14
C ARG A 8 -20.14 -2.09 12.16
N GLY A 9 -20.17 -2.45 13.41
CA GLY A 9 -20.61 -1.59 14.50
C GLY A 9 -22.12 -1.62 14.81
N ARG A 10 -22.91 -2.52 14.18
CA ARG A 10 -24.24 -2.83 14.65
C ARG A 10 -24.15 -3.76 15.86
N LYS A 11 -24.72 -3.33 16.97
CA LYS A 11 -24.90 -4.22 18.13
C LYS A 11 -25.77 -5.40 17.68
N PRO A 12 -25.40 -6.64 18.02
CA PRO A 12 -26.28 -7.79 17.80
C PRO A 12 -27.64 -7.54 18.43
N ALA A 13 -28.69 -7.85 17.72
CA ALA A 13 -30.06 -7.60 18.20
C ALA A 13 -30.52 -8.69 19.18
N THR A 14 -29.93 -9.87 19.09
CA THR A 14 -30.28 -11.02 19.90
C THR A 14 -29.05 -11.89 20.21
N GLU A 15 -29.18 -12.75 21.25
CA GLU A 15 -28.14 -13.73 21.60
C GLU A 15 -27.84 -14.70 20.44
N ALA A 16 -28.83 -15.01 19.59
CA ALA A 16 -28.65 -15.81 18.38
C ALA A 16 -27.77 -15.10 17.32
N ASP A 17 -27.87 -13.76 17.23
CA ASP A 17 -27.02 -12.99 16.31
C ASP A 17 -25.57 -12.95 16.82
N GLU A 18 -25.37 -12.90 18.13
CA GLU A 18 -24.04 -13.04 18.72
C GLU A 18 -23.45 -14.42 18.46
N GLN A 19 -24.21 -15.48 18.65
CA GLN A 19 -23.76 -16.84 18.37
C GLN A 19 -23.40 -17.03 16.89
N ALA A 20 -24.16 -16.45 15.98
CA ALA A 20 -23.89 -16.51 14.55
C ALA A 20 -22.54 -15.86 14.17
N LEU A 21 -22.07 -14.83 14.92
CA LEU A 21 -20.76 -14.24 14.72
C LEU A 21 -19.59 -15.19 15.06
N TYR A 22 -19.83 -16.14 15.98
CA TYR A 22 -18.84 -17.14 16.36
C TYR A 22 -18.92 -18.40 15.49
N ASP A 23 -20.09 -18.71 14.98
CA ASP A 23 -20.30 -19.91 14.16
C ASP A 23 -19.81 -19.74 12.71
N VAL A 24 -19.87 -18.50 12.19
CA VAL A 24 -19.38 -18.16 10.84
C VAL A 24 -18.41 -16.99 10.96
N ALA A 25 -17.14 -17.29 11.12
CA ALA A 25 -16.10 -16.28 11.07
C ALA A 25 -16.14 -15.60 9.69
N PRO A 26 -16.31 -14.26 9.62
CA PRO A 26 -16.29 -13.55 8.34
C PRO A 26 -14.94 -13.76 7.66
N SER A 27 -14.98 -13.97 6.35
CA SER A 27 -13.75 -13.95 5.55
C SER A 27 -13.06 -12.60 5.73
N PHE A 28 -11.73 -12.59 5.82
CA PHE A 28 -10.98 -11.34 5.92
C PHE A 28 -11.29 -10.39 4.74
N VAL A 29 -11.61 -10.96 3.58
CA VAL A 29 -12.04 -10.19 2.39
C VAL A 29 -13.33 -9.42 2.65
N GLU A 30 -14.27 -9.99 3.42
CA GLU A 30 -15.53 -9.33 3.80
C GLU A 30 -15.35 -8.18 4.79
N LEU A 31 -14.19 -8.14 5.46
CA LEU A 31 -13.83 -7.04 6.37
C LEU A 31 -13.18 -5.86 5.64
N LEU A 32 -12.81 -6.04 4.36
CA LEU A 32 -12.24 -4.97 3.57
C LEU A 32 -13.35 -4.03 3.08
N PRO A 33 -13.13 -2.71 3.18
CA PRO A 33 -14.10 -1.74 2.70
C PRO A 33 -14.11 -1.59 1.17
N TRP A 34 -13.30 -2.35 0.43
CA TRP A 34 -13.05 -2.17 -1.00
C TRP A 34 -13.85 -3.17 -1.81
N VAL A 35 -14.66 -2.69 -2.75
CA VAL A 35 -15.62 -3.53 -3.50
C VAL A 35 -15.22 -3.66 -4.96
N GLU A 36 -15.00 -2.55 -5.66
CA GLU A 36 -14.79 -2.54 -7.11
C GLU A 36 -13.73 -1.52 -7.51
N PHE A 37 -12.85 -1.90 -8.44
CA PHE A 37 -11.88 -0.99 -9.02
C PHE A 37 -12.47 -0.26 -10.21
N LEU A 38 -12.40 1.07 -10.21
CA LEU A 38 -12.86 1.97 -11.26
C LEU A 38 -11.66 2.36 -12.16
N PRO A 39 -11.53 1.77 -13.36
CA PRO A 39 -10.32 1.95 -14.19
C PRO A 39 -10.10 3.39 -14.65
N GLU A 40 -11.17 4.11 -14.96
CA GLU A 40 -11.12 5.47 -15.50
C GLU A 40 -10.51 6.46 -14.51
N SER A 41 -10.91 6.37 -13.25
CA SER A 41 -10.41 7.23 -12.16
C SER A 41 -9.22 6.63 -11.41
N LYS A 42 -8.83 5.37 -11.70
CA LYS A 42 -7.86 4.59 -10.93
C LYS A 42 -8.14 4.63 -9.43
N SER A 43 -9.38 4.43 -9.06
CA SER A 43 -9.86 4.42 -7.69
C SER A 43 -10.62 3.13 -7.38
N MET A 44 -10.81 2.85 -6.10
CA MET A 44 -11.56 1.72 -5.61
C MET A 44 -12.85 2.23 -4.97
N LEU A 45 -13.99 1.70 -5.39
CA LEU A 45 -15.28 1.96 -4.75
C LEU A 45 -15.33 1.27 -3.40
N LEU A 46 -15.85 1.96 -2.38
CA LEU A 46 -16.05 1.41 -1.05
C LEU A 46 -17.43 0.74 -0.93
N GLU A 47 -17.61 -0.01 0.17
CA GLU A 47 -18.84 -0.77 0.46
C GLU A 47 -20.12 0.07 0.58
N ASP A 48 -19.96 1.38 0.79
CA ASP A 48 -21.10 2.31 0.85
C ASP A 48 -21.65 2.66 -0.55
N GLY A 49 -20.96 2.21 -1.62
CA GLY A 49 -21.35 2.45 -3.00
C GLY A 49 -21.19 3.90 -3.47
N GLN A 50 -20.52 4.75 -2.70
CA GLN A 50 -20.37 6.18 -2.97
C GLN A 50 -18.95 6.68 -2.73
N SER A 51 -18.31 6.21 -1.67
CA SER A 51 -16.95 6.62 -1.30
C SER A 51 -15.92 5.92 -2.17
N VAL A 52 -14.83 6.61 -2.45
CA VAL A 52 -13.75 6.10 -3.30
C VAL A 52 -12.40 6.23 -2.61
N ALA A 53 -11.51 5.27 -2.88
CA ALA A 53 -10.15 5.23 -2.36
C ALA A 53 -9.12 5.23 -3.48
N ALA A 54 -7.98 5.87 -3.25
CA ALA A 54 -6.82 5.82 -4.13
C ALA A 54 -5.68 5.07 -3.46
N PHE A 55 -4.97 4.26 -4.24
CA PHE A 55 -3.88 3.42 -3.79
C PHE A 55 -2.56 3.88 -4.42
N PHE A 56 -1.52 3.94 -3.61
CA PHE A 56 -0.19 4.35 -4.04
C PHE A 56 0.87 3.40 -3.53
N GLU A 57 1.89 3.19 -4.34
CA GLU A 57 3.17 2.66 -3.90
C GLU A 57 4.10 3.83 -3.63
N LEU A 58 4.73 3.83 -2.46
CA LEU A 58 5.68 4.85 -2.05
C LEU A 58 7.10 4.33 -2.12
N VAL A 59 8.00 5.16 -2.65
CA VAL A 59 9.43 4.97 -2.49
C VAL A 59 9.88 5.89 -1.35
N PRO A 60 10.12 5.34 -0.15
CA PRO A 60 10.48 6.13 1.02
C PRO A 60 11.88 6.74 0.86
N LEU A 61 12.14 7.76 1.67
CA LEU A 61 13.47 8.33 1.79
C LEU A 61 14.44 7.34 2.44
N GLY A 62 15.68 7.30 1.93
CA GLY A 62 16.78 6.65 2.63
C GLY A 62 17.19 7.48 3.83
N THR A 63 16.97 6.96 5.02
CA THR A 63 17.26 7.67 6.29
C THR A 63 18.57 7.24 6.93
N GLU A 64 19.17 6.14 6.46
CA GLU A 64 20.40 5.58 7.01
C GLU A 64 21.57 6.52 6.81
N GLY A 65 22.29 6.80 7.90
CA GLY A 65 23.49 7.65 7.87
C GLY A 65 23.22 9.14 7.64
N ARG A 66 21.97 9.58 7.72
CA ARG A 66 21.60 10.99 7.58
C ARG A 66 21.77 11.74 8.91
N GLU A 67 22.17 13.01 8.80
CA GLU A 67 22.29 13.88 9.96
C GLU A 67 20.93 14.20 10.59
N PRO A 68 20.86 14.42 11.92
CA PRO A 68 19.62 14.77 12.60
C PRO A 68 18.90 16.00 12.03
N GLY A 69 19.65 17.02 11.60
CA GLY A 69 19.09 18.22 10.97
C GLY A 69 18.39 17.91 9.64
N TRP A 70 18.95 17.02 8.83
CA TRP A 70 18.32 16.57 7.59
C TRP A 70 17.03 15.79 7.86
N LEU A 71 17.05 14.89 8.87
CA LEU A 71 15.87 14.13 9.27
C LEU A 71 14.75 15.04 9.78
N ALA A 72 15.09 16.08 10.56
CA ALA A 72 14.12 17.07 11.02
C ALA A 72 13.49 17.81 9.84
N HIS A 73 14.30 18.27 8.86
CA HIS A 73 13.80 18.92 7.67
C HIS A 73 12.87 18.01 6.84
N ALA A 74 13.23 16.74 6.67
CA ALA A 74 12.39 15.77 5.96
C ALA A 74 11.05 15.54 6.69
N ARG A 75 11.06 15.47 8.03
CA ARG A 75 9.86 15.38 8.85
C ARG A 75 8.97 16.60 8.66
N ASP A 76 9.54 17.80 8.77
CA ASP A 76 8.79 19.06 8.66
C ASP A 76 8.17 19.21 7.24
N ALA A 77 8.90 18.79 6.20
CA ALA A 77 8.37 18.76 4.84
C ALA A 77 7.20 17.77 4.69
N LEU A 78 7.28 16.61 5.35
CA LEU A 78 6.20 15.62 5.36
C LEU A 78 4.97 16.14 6.13
N GLU A 79 5.16 16.76 7.29
CA GLU A 79 4.08 17.38 8.07
C GLU A 79 3.36 18.43 7.26
N ASN A 80 4.09 19.35 6.60
CA ASN A 80 3.52 20.37 5.73
C ASN A 80 2.75 19.73 4.56
N ALA A 81 3.28 18.68 3.92
CA ALA A 81 2.60 17.98 2.84
C ALA A 81 1.25 17.40 3.29
N LEU A 82 1.17 16.88 4.51
CA LEU A 82 -0.06 16.33 5.08
C LEU A 82 -1.05 17.45 5.43
N GLN A 83 -0.59 18.51 6.11
CA GLN A 83 -1.44 19.66 6.51
C GLN A 83 -2.01 20.39 5.30
N ASP A 84 -1.22 20.64 4.27
CA ASP A 84 -1.65 21.34 3.07
C ASP A 84 -2.60 20.52 2.19
N SER A 85 -2.58 19.20 2.32
CA SER A 85 -3.37 18.31 1.47
C SER A 85 -4.78 18.06 2.01
N PHE A 86 -4.94 18.07 3.33
CA PHE A 86 -6.20 17.74 3.98
C PHE A 86 -6.82 18.98 4.63
N ASP A 87 -8.10 19.21 4.35
CA ASP A 87 -8.86 20.31 4.99
C ASP A 87 -9.39 19.83 6.35
N GLU A 88 -8.95 20.49 7.43
CA GLU A 88 -9.36 20.17 8.80
C GLU A 88 -10.83 20.51 9.09
N LEU A 89 -11.43 21.38 8.28
CA LEU A 89 -12.83 21.84 8.43
C LEU A 89 -13.85 20.94 7.71
N ASP A 90 -13.40 19.89 7.07
CA ASP A 90 -14.30 18.93 6.41
C ASP A 90 -15.14 18.16 7.46
N GLU A 91 -16.45 18.14 7.31
CA GLU A 91 -17.37 17.36 8.16
C GLU A 91 -17.03 15.85 8.14
N ASN A 92 -16.45 15.38 7.04
CA ASN A 92 -15.99 14.03 6.86
C ASN A 92 -14.47 14.03 6.71
N PRO A 93 -13.71 13.57 7.71
CA PRO A 93 -12.26 13.60 7.67
C PRO A 93 -11.71 12.64 6.60
N TRP A 94 -10.63 13.06 5.97
CA TRP A 94 -9.84 12.19 5.13
C TRP A 94 -9.12 11.14 5.98
N VAL A 95 -9.02 9.95 5.43
CA VAL A 95 -8.28 8.84 6.04
C VAL A 95 -7.07 8.53 5.16
N LEU A 96 -5.91 8.52 5.78
CA LEU A 96 -4.67 8.09 5.19
C LEU A 96 -4.19 6.84 5.93
N GLN A 97 -4.05 5.74 5.20
CA GLN A 97 -3.53 4.49 5.73
C GLN A 97 -2.18 4.18 5.11
N LEU A 98 -1.20 3.84 5.94
CA LEU A 98 0.13 3.41 5.51
C LEU A 98 0.31 1.93 5.82
N TYR A 99 0.75 1.18 4.81
CA TYR A 99 1.04 -0.25 4.91
C TYR A 99 2.53 -0.47 4.65
N ALA A 100 3.23 -1.00 5.63
CA ALA A 100 4.62 -1.45 5.48
C ALA A 100 4.63 -2.97 5.43
N GLN A 101 5.18 -3.52 4.36
CA GLN A 101 5.28 -4.96 4.15
C GLN A 101 6.72 -5.33 3.81
N ASP A 102 7.25 -6.32 4.51
CA ASP A 102 8.57 -6.87 4.22
C ASP A 102 8.44 -8.12 3.35
N GLU A 103 8.96 -8.04 2.13
CA GLU A 103 8.97 -9.12 1.15
C GLU A 103 10.34 -9.83 1.16
N PRO A 104 10.37 -11.16 1.32
CA PRO A 104 11.62 -11.92 1.34
C PRO A 104 12.18 -12.19 -0.06
N SER A 105 11.50 -11.77 -1.14
CA SER A 105 11.91 -11.94 -2.52
C SER A 105 12.53 -10.67 -3.07
N PHE A 106 13.61 -10.84 -3.82
CA PHE A 106 14.27 -9.78 -4.60
C PHE A 106 13.98 -9.91 -6.11
N ASP A 107 13.02 -10.73 -6.52
CA ASP A 107 12.78 -11.02 -7.94
C ASP A 107 12.36 -9.76 -8.71
N GLN A 108 11.51 -8.93 -8.14
CA GLN A 108 11.13 -7.66 -8.76
C GLN A 108 12.32 -6.70 -8.88
N TYR A 109 13.18 -6.63 -7.86
CA TYR A 109 14.40 -5.84 -7.93
C TYR A 109 15.32 -6.35 -9.05
N MET A 110 15.48 -7.66 -9.17
CA MET A 110 16.26 -8.28 -10.25
C MET A 110 15.65 -8.01 -11.62
N GLN A 111 14.33 -7.98 -11.74
CA GLN A 111 13.67 -7.62 -13.00
C GLN A 111 13.93 -6.16 -13.36
N THR A 112 13.76 -5.24 -12.42
CA THR A 112 14.08 -3.81 -12.61
C THR A 112 15.54 -3.62 -13.04
N LEU A 113 16.46 -4.37 -12.43
CA LEU A 113 17.88 -4.32 -12.81
C LEU A 113 18.11 -4.82 -14.25
N ARG A 114 17.44 -5.88 -14.68
CA ARG A 114 17.50 -6.36 -16.08
C ARG A 114 16.96 -5.31 -17.06
N ASP A 115 15.87 -4.69 -16.73
CA ASP A 115 15.24 -3.67 -17.57
C ASP A 115 16.11 -2.42 -17.69
N TYR A 116 16.86 -2.10 -16.63
CA TYR A 116 17.82 -0.99 -16.60
C TYR A 116 19.07 -1.24 -17.44
N VAL A 117 19.39 -2.51 -17.77
CA VAL A 117 20.55 -2.83 -18.61
C VAL A 117 20.42 -2.17 -19.97
N GLN A 118 21.43 -1.40 -20.34
CA GLN A 118 21.48 -0.72 -21.63
C GLN A 118 21.39 -1.70 -22.79
N PRO A 119 20.69 -1.37 -23.89
CA PRO A 119 20.47 -2.29 -25.01
C PRO A 119 21.75 -2.93 -25.55
N ARG A 120 22.83 -2.16 -25.64
CA ARG A 120 24.16 -2.65 -26.11
C ARG A 120 24.82 -3.68 -25.19
N ALA A 121 24.42 -3.74 -23.93
CA ALA A 121 24.99 -4.67 -22.95
C ALA A 121 24.11 -5.91 -22.73
N ARG A 122 22.88 -5.90 -23.22
CA ARG A 122 21.95 -7.03 -23.08
C ARG A 122 22.49 -8.26 -23.79
N GLY A 123 22.41 -9.41 -23.13
CA GLY A 123 22.85 -10.69 -23.69
C GLY A 123 24.38 -10.87 -23.78
N THR A 124 25.18 -9.90 -23.31
CA THR A 124 26.65 -10.11 -23.25
C THR A 124 27.01 -11.05 -22.11
N VAL A 125 28.08 -11.82 -22.28
CA VAL A 125 28.56 -12.78 -21.28
C VAL A 125 28.79 -12.12 -19.91
N PHE A 126 29.33 -10.91 -19.88
CA PHE A 126 29.58 -10.19 -18.65
C PHE A 126 28.29 -9.78 -17.94
N THR A 127 27.30 -9.27 -18.67
CA THR A 127 26.01 -8.87 -18.09
C THR A 127 25.27 -10.07 -17.54
N GLU A 128 25.21 -11.16 -18.29
CA GLU A 128 24.54 -12.38 -17.84
C GLU A 128 25.25 -13.02 -16.63
N PHE A 129 26.57 -13.02 -16.62
CA PHE A 129 27.32 -13.48 -15.46
C PHE A 129 27.07 -12.61 -14.24
N TYR A 130 27.11 -11.28 -14.39
CA TYR A 130 26.87 -10.34 -13.30
C TYR A 130 25.46 -10.51 -12.72
N LEU A 131 24.43 -10.53 -13.56
CA LEU A 131 23.05 -10.68 -13.14
C LEU A 131 22.82 -12.01 -12.41
N ARG A 132 23.42 -13.10 -12.90
CA ARG A 132 23.34 -14.42 -12.26
C ARG A 132 24.05 -14.44 -10.92
N PHE A 133 25.24 -13.91 -10.84
CA PHE A 133 26.02 -13.82 -9.62
C PHE A 133 25.27 -12.98 -8.57
N PHE A 134 24.76 -11.83 -8.97
CA PHE A 134 24.04 -10.93 -8.08
C PHE A 134 22.73 -11.55 -7.60
N ALA A 135 21.97 -12.21 -8.47
CA ALA A 135 20.77 -12.96 -8.08
C ALA A 135 21.08 -14.07 -7.08
N HIS A 136 22.20 -14.77 -7.25
CA HIS A 136 22.65 -15.78 -6.29
C HIS A 136 22.97 -15.16 -4.92
N HIS A 137 23.68 -14.04 -4.92
CA HIS A 137 23.99 -13.30 -3.69
C HIS A 137 22.70 -12.84 -2.96
N LEU A 138 21.75 -12.23 -3.67
CA LEU A 138 20.50 -11.78 -3.08
C LEU A 138 19.67 -12.94 -2.52
N ARG A 139 19.66 -14.11 -3.18
CA ARG A 139 19.02 -15.32 -2.62
C ARG A 139 19.66 -15.77 -1.32
N ALA A 140 20.99 -15.69 -1.22
CA ALA A 140 21.69 -16.00 0.02
C ALA A 140 21.38 -15.00 1.14
N VAL A 141 21.24 -13.70 0.81
CA VAL A 141 20.80 -12.64 1.74
C VAL A 141 19.37 -12.86 2.22
N ALA A 142 18.45 -13.28 1.32
CA ALA A 142 17.05 -13.53 1.63
C ALA A 142 16.83 -14.82 2.44
N LYS A 143 17.79 -15.71 2.49
CA LYS A 143 17.67 -16.98 3.22
C LYS A 143 17.72 -16.76 4.74
N PRO A 144 16.71 -17.23 5.51
CA PRO A 144 16.75 -17.16 6.98
C PRO A 144 18.00 -17.83 7.54
N GLY A 145 18.77 -17.10 8.35
CA GLY A 145 20.04 -17.60 8.90
C GLY A 145 21.14 -17.81 7.87
N GLY A 146 21.06 -17.12 6.73
CA GLY A 146 22.10 -17.08 5.70
C GLY A 146 23.25 -16.16 6.09
N LEU A 147 23.41 -15.05 5.32
CA LEU A 147 24.48 -14.06 5.60
C LEU A 147 24.25 -13.25 6.88
N PHE A 148 23.00 -13.10 7.31
CA PHE A 148 22.63 -12.37 8.51
C PHE A 148 22.16 -13.32 9.59
N GLN A 149 23.01 -13.52 10.60
CA GLN A 149 22.69 -14.31 11.77
C GLN A 149 23.11 -13.53 13.02
N ASP A 150 22.15 -13.22 13.88
CA ASP A 150 22.43 -12.67 15.17
C ASP A 150 22.43 -13.81 16.22
N THR A 151 23.59 -14.21 16.65
CA THR A 151 23.76 -15.25 17.66
C THR A 151 23.96 -14.70 19.07
N VAL A 152 24.15 -13.39 19.21
CA VAL A 152 24.58 -12.76 20.46
C VAL A 152 23.42 -12.09 21.20
N VAL A 153 22.66 -11.23 20.50
CA VAL A 153 21.63 -10.39 21.13
C VAL A 153 20.25 -11.03 21.06
N THR A 154 19.73 -11.24 19.85
CA THR A 154 18.36 -11.70 19.67
C THR A 154 18.24 -13.20 19.46
N ARG A 155 19.30 -13.85 19.06
CA ARG A 155 19.37 -15.28 18.63
C ARG A 155 18.39 -15.61 17.50
N LEU A 156 17.94 -14.59 16.77
CA LEU A 156 17.03 -14.77 15.64
C LEU A 156 17.79 -14.97 14.33
N ARG A 157 17.20 -15.74 13.45
CA ARG A 157 17.69 -15.94 12.09
C ARG A 157 17.19 -14.81 11.21
N TRP A 158 17.98 -13.76 11.08
CA TRP A 158 17.68 -12.63 10.21
C TRP A 158 17.79 -13.02 8.75
N ARG A 159 17.07 -12.29 7.91
CA ARG A 159 17.19 -12.36 6.45
C ARG A 159 17.05 -10.96 5.86
N GLY A 160 17.67 -10.75 4.70
CA GLY A 160 17.41 -9.55 3.90
C GLY A 160 15.99 -9.59 3.35
N GLN A 161 15.32 -8.45 3.36
CA GLN A 161 13.96 -8.27 2.88
C GLN A 161 13.86 -6.93 2.15
N THR A 162 12.97 -6.86 1.17
CA THR A 162 12.60 -5.60 0.54
C THR A 162 11.40 -5.03 1.28
N ARG A 163 11.55 -3.84 1.85
CA ARG A 163 10.40 -3.14 2.44
C ARG A 163 9.64 -2.40 1.37
N ARG A 164 8.35 -2.71 1.28
CA ARG A 164 7.42 -1.97 0.45
C ARG A 164 6.51 -1.14 1.33
N VAL A 165 6.33 0.11 0.93
CA VAL A 165 5.40 1.03 1.61
C VAL A 165 4.29 1.37 0.62
N ARG A 166 3.06 1.20 1.06
CA ARG A 166 1.88 1.57 0.29
C ARG A 166 1.02 2.52 1.10
N MET A 167 0.33 3.38 0.39
CA MET A 167 -0.54 4.38 0.96
C MET A 167 -1.92 4.25 0.34
N VAL A 168 -2.94 4.31 1.18
CA VAL A 168 -4.35 4.39 0.75
C VAL A 168 -4.93 5.68 1.29
N VAL A 169 -5.57 6.44 0.41
CA VAL A 169 -6.23 7.70 0.75
C VAL A 169 -7.70 7.57 0.39
N TYR A 170 -8.58 7.85 1.34
CA TYR A 170 -10.01 7.86 1.10
C TYR A 170 -10.75 8.79 2.05
N ARG A 171 -11.98 9.09 1.71
CA ARG A 171 -12.93 9.78 2.59
C ARG A 171 -14.29 9.10 2.46
N ARG A 172 -14.93 8.85 3.59
CA ARG A 172 -16.31 8.36 3.58
C ARG A 172 -17.27 9.53 3.37
N VAL A 173 -18.16 9.37 2.41
CA VAL A 173 -19.24 10.34 2.17
C VAL A 173 -20.40 9.99 3.10
N THR A 174 -20.77 10.88 4.00
CA THR A 174 -21.95 10.72 4.87
C THR A 174 -23.11 11.51 4.26
N GLY A 175 -24.17 10.81 3.88
CA GLY A 175 -25.39 11.43 3.36
C GLY A 175 -26.17 10.48 2.46
N GLN A 176 -27.51 10.50 2.56
CA GLN A 176 -28.38 9.75 1.65
C GLN A 176 -28.45 10.47 0.30
N GLY A 177 -27.67 10.01 -0.67
CA GLY A 177 -27.75 10.50 -2.03
C GLY A 177 -26.69 9.88 -2.91
N GLN A 178 -27.10 9.00 -3.82
CA GLN A 178 -26.20 8.45 -4.83
C GLN A 178 -25.51 9.56 -5.59
N GLY A 179 -24.16 9.61 -5.51
CA GLY A 179 -23.35 10.46 -6.38
C GLY A 179 -23.53 11.96 -6.22
N GLN A 180 -23.99 12.45 -5.06
CA GLN A 180 -24.12 13.89 -4.87
C GLN A 180 -22.75 14.55 -4.90
N ALA A 181 -22.58 15.36 -5.94
CA ALA A 181 -21.53 16.35 -6.00
C ALA A 181 -21.60 17.24 -4.74
N ASN A 182 -20.43 17.61 -4.22
CA ASN A 182 -20.37 18.58 -3.12
C ASN A 182 -21.04 19.92 -3.52
N ARG A 183 -21.09 20.90 -2.58
CA ARG A 183 -21.64 22.25 -2.86
C ARG A 183 -21.00 22.94 -4.08
N ARG A 184 -19.86 22.44 -4.58
CA ARG A 184 -19.14 22.91 -5.77
C ARG A 184 -19.40 22.06 -7.02
N GLY A 185 -20.29 21.07 -6.96
CA GLY A 185 -20.60 20.19 -8.10
C GLY A 185 -19.53 19.15 -8.44
N GLN A 186 -18.58 18.88 -7.53
CA GLN A 186 -17.51 17.91 -7.75
C GLN A 186 -17.93 16.51 -7.30
N THR A 187 -17.61 15.50 -8.12
CA THR A 187 -17.82 14.10 -7.76
C THR A 187 -16.82 13.62 -6.69
N PRO A 188 -17.11 12.52 -5.95
CA PRO A 188 -16.17 11.95 -4.98
C PRO A 188 -14.79 11.63 -5.59
N GLU A 189 -14.75 11.15 -6.84
CA GLU A 189 -13.49 10.85 -7.56
C GLU A 189 -12.70 12.12 -7.90
N GLN A 190 -13.40 13.19 -8.31
CA GLN A 190 -12.74 14.47 -8.60
C GLN A 190 -12.12 15.07 -7.34
N MET A 191 -12.83 15.00 -6.22
CA MET A 191 -12.32 15.47 -4.93
C MET A 191 -11.12 14.63 -4.48
N LEU A 192 -11.22 13.30 -4.59
CA LEU A 192 -10.12 12.39 -4.29
C LEU A 192 -8.87 12.72 -5.12
N ASN A 193 -9.05 12.95 -6.42
CA ASN A 193 -7.94 13.28 -7.32
C ASN A 193 -7.25 14.59 -6.92
N ILE A 194 -8.01 15.63 -6.61
CA ILE A 194 -7.45 16.92 -6.17
C ILE A 194 -6.59 16.77 -4.91
N VAL A 195 -7.10 16.04 -3.93
CA VAL A 195 -6.37 15.78 -2.68
C VAL A 195 -5.12 14.93 -2.93
N CYS A 196 -5.26 13.87 -3.73
CA CYS A 196 -4.15 13.00 -4.07
C CYS A 196 -3.05 13.74 -4.84
N ASP A 197 -3.40 14.62 -5.77
CA ASP A 197 -2.42 15.40 -6.55
C ASP A 197 -1.65 16.37 -5.64
N ARG A 198 -2.31 17.04 -4.70
CA ARG A 198 -1.64 17.88 -3.70
C ARG A 198 -0.71 17.06 -2.81
N LEU A 199 -1.21 15.94 -2.28
CA LEU A 199 -0.44 15.07 -1.41
C LEU A 199 0.79 14.52 -2.13
N CYS A 200 0.64 14.02 -3.35
CA CYS A 200 1.77 13.51 -4.14
C CYS A 200 2.78 14.61 -4.47
N GLY A 201 2.32 15.82 -4.75
CA GLY A 201 3.19 16.99 -4.95
C GLY A 201 3.98 17.37 -3.69
N GLY A 202 3.31 17.40 -2.53
CA GLY A 202 3.95 17.64 -1.24
C GLY A 202 4.94 16.54 -0.86
N LEU A 203 4.57 15.26 -1.05
CA LEU A 203 5.48 14.13 -0.82
C LEU A 203 6.70 14.18 -1.74
N ALA A 204 6.55 14.57 -3.00
CA ALA A 204 7.66 14.72 -3.95
C ALA A 204 8.62 15.83 -3.50
N ASN A 205 8.11 16.95 -2.96
CA ASN A 205 8.93 18.02 -2.37
C ASN A 205 9.69 17.53 -1.14
N ALA A 206 9.12 16.61 -0.36
CA ALA A 206 9.80 15.94 0.74
C ALA A 206 10.77 14.84 0.26
N GLY A 207 10.86 14.57 -1.05
CA GLY A 207 11.74 13.55 -1.64
C GLY A 207 11.13 12.14 -1.69
N ILE A 208 9.85 12.00 -1.33
CA ILE A 208 9.12 10.72 -1.37
C ILE A 208 8.39 10.61 -2.70
N GLN A 209 8.68 9.57 -3.47
CA GLN A 209 7.96 9.33 -4.72
C GLN A 209 6.70 8.51 -4.46
N ALA A 210 5.57 8.95 -5.00
CA ALA A 210 4.29 8.26 -4.94
C ALA A 210 3.85 7.87 -6.34
N ARG A 211 3.63 6.57 -6.58
CA ARG A 211 3.09 6.04 -7.84
C ARG A 211 1.68 5.52 -7.60
N ARG A 212 0.70 6.08 -8.30
CA ARG A 212 -0.69 5.59 -8.21
C ARG A 212 -0.80 4.18 -8.81
N LEU A 213 -1.45 3.28 -8.07
CA LEU A 213 -1.61 1.89 -8.46
C LEU A 213 -2.83 1.72 -9.38
N GLY A 214 -2.67 0.84 -10.38
CA GLY A 214 -3.77 0.37 -11.22
C GLY A 214 -4.41 -0.90 -10.67
N ALA A 215 -5.44 -1.41 -11.36
CA ALA A 215 -6.19 -2.61 -10.96
C ALA A 215 -5.28 -3.83 -10.73
N ALA A 216 -4.37 -4.10 -11.67
CA ALA A 216 -3.45 -5.22 -11.58
C ALA A 216 -2.48 -5.10 -10.39
N ASP A 217 -1.95 -3.88 -10.14
CA ASP A 217 -1.07 -3.61 -9.01
C ASP A 217 -1.78 -3.85 -7.66
N VAL A 218 -3.02 -3.34 -7.53
CA VAL A 218 -3.83 -3.51 -6.31
C VAL A 218 -4.18 -4.97 -6.10
N HIS A 219 -4.62 -5.66 -7.14
CA HIS A 219 -4.93 -7.09 -7.08
C HIS A 219 -3.71 -7.91 -6.66
N ASP A 220 -2.55 -7.69 -7.29
CA ASP A 220 -1.31 -8.41 -6.97
C ASP A 220 -0.85 -8.15 -5.52
N TRP A 221 -1.00 -6.91 -5.05
CA TRP A 221 -0.72 -6.58 -3.66
C TRP A 221 -1.65 -7.31 -2.69
N LEU A 222 -2.97 -7.24 -2.89
CA LEU A 222 -3.96 -7.87 -2.02
C LEU A 222 -3.82 -9.40 -2.04
N LEU A 223 -3.60 -10.00 -3.22
CA LEU A 223 -3.40 -11.43 -3.36
C LEU A 223 -2.21 -11.90 -2.51
N ARG A 224 -1.08 -11.20 -2.55
CA ARG A 224 0.11 -11.54 -1.77
C ARG A 224 -0.04 -11.24 -0.28
N TRP A 225 -0.86 -10.26 0.06
CA TRP A 225 -1.16 -9.97 1.46
C TRP A 225 -1.94 -11.10 2.12
N PHE A 226 -2.94 -11.65 1.42
CA PHE A 226 -3.76 -12.75 1.91
C PHE A 226 -3.13 -14.12 1.70
N ASN A 227 -2.41 -14.29 0.61
CA ASN A 227 -1.70 -15.50 0.26
C ASN A 227 -0.25 -15.17 -0.11
N PRO A 228 0.67 -15.17 0.86
CA PRO A 228 2.08 -14.83 0.61
C PRO A 228 2.78 -15.77 -0.39
N ARG A 229 2.17 -16.93 -0.69
CA ARG A 229 2.67 -17.91 -1.66
C ARG A 229 1.54 -18.39 -2.57
N PRO A 230 1.03 -17.53 -3.48
CA PRO A 230 -0.03 -17.94 -4.38
C PRO A 230 0.46 -19.05 -5.30
N THR A 231 -0.22 -20.20 -5.28
CA THR A 231 0.11 -21.37 -6.12
C THR A 231 -0.47 -21.27 -7.53
N LEU A 232 -1.33 -20.29 -7.78
CA LEU A 232 -2.04 -20.12 -9.06
C LEU A 232 -1.35 -19.18 -10.06
N LEU A 233 -0.21 -18.63 -9.70
CA LEU A 233 0.62 -17.83 -10.61
C LEU A 233 1.78 -18.69 -11.10
N GLY A 234 1.46 -19.68 -11.93
CA GLY A 234 2.41 -20.45 -12.72
C GLY A 234 2.60 -19.81 -14.08
#